data_62ece45a0119569a7bc7c4e5721019d7
#
_entry.id   62ece45a0119569a7bc7c4e5721019d7
#
_cell.length_a   1.000
_cell.length_b   1.000
_cell.length_c   1.000
_cell.angle_alpha   90.00
_cell.angle_beta   90.00
_cell.angle_gamma   90.00
#
_symmetry.space_group_name_H-M   'P 1'
#
loop_
_entity.id
_entity.type
_entity.pdbx_description
1 polymer ?
#
loop_
_entity_poly.entity_id
_entity_poly.type
_entity_poly.pdbx_seq_one_letter_code
_entity_poly.pdbx_strand_id
1 'polypeptide(L)'
;DLLDFYPTNSLSWDKLEYGTNAIQNLHYGLIHVGLPTIVDLSKDKLPNVVNGNTPKNYELCQEGDVAFADASEDTNEVAKAVEFYNLNGNKAICGLHTIHGRDNHQRTIVGYKGYAFSSISFHHQIRRIAQGTKIYSINCKNFSECYVGIPSKEEQSKIATLLRLIDERIAVQSRLIGDLKKLRCAIIENVFCSPNHNESALRFKGNTDPLSTYRMEDFCSRITRKNKDNQCSLVLTIAAQYGLVDQESFFNKTVASENLAGYYLIHKGEFAYNRSYSAGYDWGAVKRLEKYPEGVLSTLYICFKIDESAVDSDYLAYYFESTKWHKGLSDIAGEGARNHGLLNVSVNDYFNTRHRFHCMREQKIIASMLNVISQKENDEIALYDNYQKQKQYLLRKMFI
;
A
#
# COMPACT_ATOMS: atom_id res chain seq x y z
N ASP A 1 5.45 -34.80 16.96
CA ASP A 1 6.41 -35.76 16.42
C ASP A 1 7.40 -35.18 15.41
N LEU A 2 7.13 -34.04 14.79
CA LEU A 2 8.06 -33.34 13.90
C LEU A 2 8.88 -32.31 14.64
N LEU A 3 8.25 -31.52 15.50
CA LEU A 3 8.87 -30.40 16.21
C LEU A 3 8.92 -30.65 17.70
N ASP A 4 10.07 -30.36 18.29
CA ASP A 4 10.22 -30.10 19.70
C ASP A 4 10.03 -28.61 19.98
N PHE A 5 9.29 -28.27 21.03
CA PHE A 5 9.00 -26.88 21.38
C PHE A 5 9.93 -26.36 22.46
N TYR A 6 10.37 -25.12 22.29
CA TYR A 6 11.35 -24.46 23.15
C TYR A 6 10.77 -23.22 23.84
N PRO A 7 11.36 -22.82 25.00
CA PRO A 7 10.91 -21.64 25.71
C PRO A 7 11.05 -20.37 24.86
N THR A 8 10.08 -19.49 24.96
CA THR A 8 10.08 -18.16 24.39
C THR A 8 10.05 -17.11 25.50
N ASN A 9 10.38 -15.86 25.18
CA ASN A 9 10.39 -14.79 26.17
C ASN A 9 9.17 -13.86 26.01
N SER A 10 8.96 -12.98 27.00
CA SER A 10 7.84 -12.04 27.07
C SER A 10 8.24 -10.59 26.93
N LEU A 11 9.35 -10.31 26.23
CA LEU A 11 9.82 -8.94 26.02
C LEU A 11 8.86 -8.14 25.13
N SER A 12 8.36 -7.04 25.63
CA SER A 12 7.56 -6.06 24.89
C SER A 12 8.44 -5.12 24.07
N TRP A 13 7.84 -4.35 23.14
CA TRP A 13 8.56 -3.46 22.24
C TRP A 13 9.44 -2.41 22.91
N ASP A 14 9.09 -1.95 24.10
CA ASP A 14 9.87 -1.00 24.90
C ASP A 14 11.21 -1.58 25.42
N LYS A 15 11.39 -2.90 25.34
CA LYS A 15 12.63 -3.63 25.67
C LYS A 15 13.44 -4.01 24.43
N LEU A 16 13.04 -3.54 23.27
CA LEU A 16 13.65 -3.87 21.98
C LEU A 16 14.12 -2.60 21.26
N GLU A 17 15.26 -2.67 20.61
CA GLU A 17 15.85 -1.58 19.84
C GLU A 17 16.50 -2.11 18.55
N TYR A 18 16.79 -1.24 17.60
CA TYR A 18 17.50 -1.64 16.37
C TYR A 18 18.92 -1.05 16.36
N GLY A 19 19.83 -1.76 15.68
CA GLY A 19 21.15 -1.22 15.36
C GLY A 19 22.24 -1.47 16.41
N THR A 20 22.02 -2.41 17.34
CA THR A 20 23.04 -2.88 18.28
C THR A 20 23.55 -4.28 17.87
N ASN A 21 24.60 -4.76 18.56
CA ASN A 21 25.13 -6.11 18.40
C ASN A 21 24.62 -7.10 19.49
N ALA A 22 23.55 -6.71 20.21
CA ALA A 22 22.95 -7.57 21.22
C ALA A 22 22.14 -8.71 20.55
N ILE A 23 21.69 -9.67 21.38
CA ILE A 23 20.83 -10.77 20.92
C ILE A 23 19.59 -10.20 20.25
N GLN A 24 19.26 -10.67 19.07
CA GLN A 24 18.07 -10.31 18.33
C GLN A 24 16.83 -11.04 18.86
N ASN A 25 15.66 -10.40 18.83
CA ASN A 25 14.42 -10.94 19.36
C ASN A 25 13.32 -10.92 18.29
N LEU A 26 12.77 -12.08 17.99
CA LEU A 26 11.62 -12.19 17.08
C LEU A 26 10.32 -11.96 17.86
N HIS A 27 9.78 -10.76 17.76
CA HIS A 27 8.46 -10.42 18.30
C HIS A 27 7.35 -10.83 17.32
N TYR A 28 6.22 -11.39 17.82
CA TYR A 28 5.11 -11.87 16.99
C TYR A 28 4.58 -10.86 15.97
N GLY A 29 4.59 -9.57 16.33
CA GLY A 29 4.17 -8.50 15.41
C GLY A 29 4.97 -8.46 14.10
N LEU A 30 6.25 -8.90 14.10
CA LEU A 30 7.06 -9.00 12.90
C LEU A 30 6.66 -10.20 12.04
N ILE A 31 6.13 -11.27 12.63
CA ILE A 31 5.58 -12.41 11.89
C ILE A 31 4.33 -11.99 11.13
N HIS A 32 3.46 -11.17 11.75
CA HIS A 32 2.27 -10.65 11.09
C HIS A 32 2.61 -9.64 10.01
N VAL A 33 3.52 -8.69 10.29
CA VAL A 33 3.88 -7.60 9.39
C VAL A 33 5.39 -7.41 9.37
N GLY A 34 6.00 -7.57 8.20
CA GLY A 34 7.39 -7.17 7.97
C GLY A 34 8.36 -8.29 7.67
N LEU A 35 8.10 -9.53 8.07
CA LEU A 35 8.99 -10.66 7.75
C LEU A 35 8.42 -11.56 6.65
N PRO A 36 9.30 -12.08 5.77
CA PRO A 36 8.94 -13.14 4.83
C PRO A 36 8.76 -14.49 5.56
N THR A 37 8.11 -15.45 4.90
CA THR A 37 7.98 -16.84 5.40
C THR A 37 9.34 -17.48 5.68
N ILE A 38 10.35 -17.17 4.87
CA ILE A 38 11.73 -17.65 4.99
C ILE A 38 12.60 -16.45 5.39
N VAL A 39 13.07 -16.44 6.62
CA VAL A 39 13.83 -15.33 7.22
C VAL A 39 15.33 -15.52 6.96
N ASP A 40 15.95 -14.54 6.32
CA ASP A 40 17.39 -14.47 6.05
C ASP A 40 17.96 -13.20 6.73
N LEU A 41 18.64 -13.37 7.86
CA LEU A 41 19.19 -12.26 8.65
C LEU A 41 20.39 -11.54 7.99
N SER A 42 20.79 -11.96 6.80
CA SER A 42 21.66 -11.14 5.96
C SER A 42 20.92 -9.99 5.27
N LYS A 43 19.59 -10.08 5.17
CA LYS A 43 18.70 -9.13 4.47
C LYS A 43 17.59 -8.59 5.39
N ASP A 44 17.00 -9.48 6.20
CA ASP A 44 15.91 -9.17 7.12
C ASP A 44 16.48 -8.67 8.44
N LYS A 45 15.74 -7.77 9.11
CA LYS A 45 16.18 -7.17 10.37
C LYS A 45 15.24 -7.52 11.49
N LEU A 46 15.81 -8.04 12.57
CA LEU A 46 15.14 -8.19 13.85
C LEU A 46 15.63 -7.11 14.82
N PRO A 47 14.81 -6.64 15.76
CA PRO A 47 15.26 -5.79 16.83
C PRO A 47 16.17 -6.56 17.80
N ASN A 48 17.06 -5.86 18.45
CA ASN A 48 17.95 -6.37 19.48
C ASN A 48 17.33 -6.16 20.86
N VAL A 49 17.67 -7.02 21.79
CA VAL A 49 17.28 -6.85 23.20
C VAL A 49 18.06 -5.69 23.80
N VAL A 50 17.37 -4.70 24.38
CA VAL A 50 17.99 -3.58 25.09
C VAL A 50 18.87 -4.08 26.21
N ASN A 51 20.05 -3.49 26.37
CA ASN A 51 21.02 -3.90 27.37
C ASN A 51 20.40 -3.97 28.80
N GLY A 52 20.72 -5.02 29.52
CA GLY A 52 20.16 -5.30 30.83
C GLY A 52 18.80 -6.00 30.85
N ASN A 53 18.15 -6.20 29.71
CA ASN A 53 16.86 -6.89 29.59
C ASN A 53 16.97 -8.31 29.01
N THR A 54 18.17 -8.86 28.89
CA THR A 54 18.33 -10.24 28.39
C THR A 54 17.54 -11.21 29.27
N PRO A 55 16.63 -12.03 28.70
CA PRO A 55 15.86 -13.01 29.47
C PRO A 55 16.76 -14.00 30.22
N LYS A 56 16.35 -14.42 31.42
CA LYS A 56 17.12 -15.42 32.19
C LYS A 56 17.06 -16.82 31.59
N ASN A 57 15.95 -17.13 30.93
CA ASN A 57 15.71 -18.41 30.27
C ASN A 57 15.31 -18.14 28.84
N TYR A 58 16.09 -18.64 27.90
CA TYR A 58 15.83 -18.53 26.46
C TYR A 58 16.57 -19.65 25.71
N GLU A 59 16.05 -19.99 24.55
CA GLU A 59 16.72 -20.87 23.58
C GLU A 59 17.17 -20.05 22.38
N LEU A 60 18.40 -20.23 21.95
CA LEU A 60 18.91 -19.62 20.71
C LEU A 60 18.30 -20.31 19.50
N CYS A 61 17.81 -19.52 18.56
CA CYS A 61 17.34 -20.04 17.28
C CYS A 61 18.51 -20.63 16.47
N GLN A 62 18.20 -21.69 15.74
CA GLN A 62 19.09 -22.34 14.78
C GLN A 62 18.51 -22.22 13.38
N GLU A 63 19.34 -22.39 12.36
CA GLU A 63 18.85 -22.49 10.98
C GLU A 63 17.92 -23.69 10.85
N GLY A 64 16.77 -23.47 10.25
CA GLY A 64 15.69 -24.44 10.17
C GLY A 64 14.69 -24.39 11.34
N ASP A 65 14.91 -23.62 12.40
CA ASP A 65 13.89 -23.40 13.43
C ASP A 65 12.68 -22.66 12.85
N VAL A 66 11.51 -22.94 13.37
CA VAL A 66 10.25 -22.28 12.99
C VAL A 66 9.68 -21.52 14.16
N ALA A 67 9.24 -20.31 13.93
CA ALA A 67 8.47 -19.55 14.91
C ALA A 67 7.06 -19.29 14.37
N PHE A 68 6.06 -19.48 15.22
CA PHE A 68 4.66 -19.25 14.92
C PHE A 68 4.12 -18.13 15.79
N ALA A 69 3.28 -17.24 15.24
CA ALA A 69 2.50 -16.32 16.05
C ALA A 69 1.38 -17.07 16.78
N ASP A 70 1.40 -17.08 18.11
CA ASP A 70 0.42 -17.84 18.91
C ASP A 70 -0.95 -17.19 18.98
N ALA A 71 -1.07 -15.91 18.62
CA ALA A 71 -2.30 -15.11 18.67
C ALA A 71 -2.45 -14.16 17.48
N SER A 72 -3.70 -13.94 17.06
CA SER A 72 -4.10 -12.98 16.03
C SER A 72 -5.56 -12.57 16.17
N GLU A 73 -5.91 -11.38 15.69
CA GLU A 73 -7.31 -10.94 15.53
C GLU A 73 -8.00 -11.63 14.33
N ASP A 74 -7.22 -12.14 13.37
CA ASP A 74 -7.71 -12.88 12.20
C ASP A 74 -7.37 -14.37 12.34
N THR A 75 -8.39 -15.22 12.18
CA THR A 75 -8.23 -16.70 12.19
C THR A 75 -7.31 -17.22 11.07
N ASN A 76 -7.12 -16.45 10.00
CA ASN A 76 -6.19 -16.82 8.92
C ASN A 76 -4.73 -16.50 9.25
N GLU A 77 -4.49 -15.62 10.23
CA GLU A 77 -3.16 -15.17 10.61
C GLU A 77 -2.64 -15.83 11.91
N VAL A 78 -3.50 -16.50 12.67
CA VAL A 78 -3.05 -17.29 13.83
C VAL A 78 -2.22 -18.47 13.36
N ALA A 79 -1.15 -18.81 14.05
CA ALA A 79 -0.10 -19.74 13.65
C ALA A 79 0.63 -19.39 12.35
N LYS A 80 0.59 -18.13 11.93
CA LYS A 80 1.46 -17.67 10.85
C LYS A 80 2.90 -18.02 11.18
N ALA A 81 3.58 -18.67 10.25
CA ALA A 81 4.90 -19.23 10.44
C ALA A 81 6.00 -18.46 9.72
N VAL A 82 7.15 -18.39 10.37
CA VAL A 82 8.41 -18.01 9.72
C VAL A 82 9.47 -19.08 10.04
N GLU A 83 10.34 -19.38 9.08
CA GLU A 83 11.46 -20.29 9.27
C GLU A 83 12.77 -19.52 9.17
N PHE A 84 13.68 -19.71 10.13
CA PHE A 84 15.02 -19.16 10.10
C PHE A 84 15.88 -19.91 9.07
N TYR A 85 16.07 -19.31 7.91
CA TYR A 85 16.82 -19.92 6.81
C TYR A 85 18.32 -19.65 6.91
N ASN A 86 18.69 -18.41 7.27
CA ASN A 86 20.07 -18.00 7.41
C ASN A 86 20.17 -16.99 8.56
N LEU A 87 20.91 -17.36 9.58
CA LEU A 87 21.14 -16.48 10.74
C LEU A 87 22.29 -15.50 10.53
N ASN A 88 23.11 -15.69 9.48
CA ASN A 88 24.25 -14.82 9.16
C ASN A 88 25.19 -14.58 10.37
N GLY A 89 25.36 -15.59 11.22
CA GLY A 89 26.16 -15.51 12.45
C GLY A 89 25.50 -14.72 13.60
N ASN A 90 24.29 -14.20 13.43
CA ASN A 90 23.56 -13.51 14.48
C ASN A 90 22.98 -14.51 15.51
N LYS A 91 22.86 -14.04 16.75
CA LYS A 91 22.12 -14.74 17.80
C LYS A 91 20.70 -14.21 17.86
N ALA A 92 19.71 -15.08 17.63
CA ALA A 92 18.29 -14.72 17.69
C ALA A 92 17.56 -15.60 18.70
N ILE A 93 16.50 -15.06 19.31
CA ILE A 93 15.58 -15.74 20.23
C ILE A 93 14.15 -15.46 19.84
N CYS A 94 13.24 -16.40 20.11
CA CYS A 94 11.82 -16.22 19.92
C CYS A 94 11.21 -15.45 21.11
N GLY A 95 10.41 -14.42 20.80
CA GLY A 95 9.91 -13.45 21.75
C GLY A 95 8.46 -13.63 22.14
N LEU A 96 7.86 -12.53 22.58
CA LEU A 96 6.47 -12.45 23.04
C LEU A 96 5.51 -12.98 21.98
N HIS A 97 4.53 -13.78 22.44
CA HIS A 97 3.48 -14.36 21.61
C HIS A 97 4.00 -15.17 20.40
N THR A 98 5.07 -15.94 20.63
CA THR A 98 5.59 -16.88 19.64
C THR A 98 5.65 -18.31 20.21
N ILE A 99 5.48 -19.28 19.33
CA ILE A 99 5.79 -20.70 19.59
C ILE A 99 7.05 -21.03 18.82
N HIS A 100 8.11 -21.49 19.50
CA HIS A 100 9.38 -21.87 18.90
C HIS A 100 9.47 -23.37 18.73
N GLY A 101 9.63 -23.84 17.49
CA GLY A 101 9.71 -25.26 17.15
C GLY A 101 10.99 -25.60 16.38
N ARG A 102 11.59 -26.76 16.70
CA ARG A 102 12.80 -27.29 16.06
C ARG A 102 12.61 -28.75 15.65
N ASP A 103 13.06 -29.11 14.46
CA ASP A 103 13.13 -30.50 13.99
C ASP A 103 14.48 -31.12 14.36
N ASN A 104 14.57 -31.64 15.60
CA ASN A 104 15.78 -32.29 16.10
C ASN A 104 16.10 -33.61 15.39
N HIS A 105 15.12 -34.21 14.70
CA HIS A 105 15.30 -35.45 13.96
C HIS A 105 15.75 -35.26 12.52
N GLN A 106 15.91 -34.00 12.08
CA GLN A 106 16.34 -33.64 10.71
C GLN A 106 15.51 -34.33 9.61
N ARG A 107 14.19 -34.47 9.83
CA ARG A 107 13.25 -35.03 8.86
C ARG A 107 13.01 -34.08 7.70
N THR A 108 13.21 -32.80 7.93
CA THR A 108 13.02 -31.75 6.95
C THR A 108 14.35 -31.04 6.61
N ILE A 109 14.39 -30.44 5.42
CA ILE A 109 15.48 -29.53 5.05
C ILE A 109 15.15 -28.10 5.51
N VAL A 110 16.18 -27.27 5.67
CA VAL A 110 16.03 -25.84 5.94
C VAL A 110 15.36 -25.17 4.74
N GLY A 111 14.36 -24.33 5.01
CA GLY A 111 13.57 -23.60 4.03
C GLY A 111 12.29 -24.34 3.55
N TYR A 112 12.03 -25.56 4.00
CA TYR A 112 10.82 -26.30 3.63
C TYR A 112 9.66 -26.05 4.61
N LYS A 113 9.96 -26.07 5.92
CA LYS A 113 8.93 -26.00 6.98
C LYS A 113 8.11 -24.71 6.95
N GLY A 114 8.77 -23.58 6.71
CA GLY A 114 8.09 -22.30 6.60
C GLY A 114 6.96 -22.32 5.56
N TYR A 115 7.20 -22.92 4.40
CA TYR A 115 6.16 -23.08 3.38
C TYR A 115 5.13 -24.13 3.72
N ALA A 116 5.55 -25.28 4.27
CA ALA A 116 4.64 -26.34 4.68
C ALA A 116 3.61 -25.81 5.71
N PHE A 117 4.08 -25.07 6.72
CA PHE A 117 3.24 -24.45 7.73
C PHE A 117 2.47 -23.20 7.24
N SER A 118 2.85 -22.64 6.08
CA SER A 118 2.09 -21.57 5.40
C SER A 118 1.06 -22.12 4.41
N SER A 119 0.95 -23.43 4.27
CA SER A 119 0.01 -24.07 3.33
C SER A 119 -1.44 -23.92 3.77
N ILE A 120 -2.35 -23.91 2.80
CA ILE A 120 -3.79 -23.82 3.07
C ILE A 120 -4.29 -25.03 3.87
N SER A 121 -3.78 -26.23 3.56
CA SER A 121 -4.14 -27.46 4.27
C SER A 121 -3.77 -27.40 5.75
N PHE A 122 -2.60 -26.82 6.09
CA PHE A 122 -2.20 -26.62 7.47
C PHE A 122 -3.07 -25.56 8.17
N HIS A 123 -3.30 -24.40 7.55
CA HIS A 123 -4.15 -23.35 8.12
C HIS A 123 -5.61 -23.79 8.32
N HIS A 124 -6.13 -24.71 7.51
CA HIS A 124 -7.45 -25.30 7.76
C HIS A 124 -7.51 -26.07 9.08
N GLN A 125 -6.43 -26.76 9.47
CA GLN A 125 -6.36 -27.45 10.74
C GLN A 125 -6.25 -26.44 11.90
N ILE A 126 -5.40 -25.43 11.77
CA ILE A 126 -5.24 -24.35 12.76
C ILE A 126 -6.58 -23.68 13.07
N ARG A 127 -7.38 -23.33 12.06
CA ARG A 127 -8.71 -22.71 12.27
C ARG A 127 -9.68 -23.55 13.07
N ARG A 128 -9.53 -24.87 13.09
CA ARG A 128 -10.37 -25.79 13.88
C ARG A 128 -9.98 -25.84 15.34
N ILE A 129 -8.72 -25.59 15.66
CA ILE A 129 -8.18 -25.68 17.02
C ILE A 129 -7.97 -24.31 17.67
N ALA A 130 -8.00 -23.23 16.91
CA ALA A 130 -7.85 -21.86 17.42
C ALA A 130 -9.02 -21.51 18.37
N GLN A 131 -8.70 -20.93 19.51
CA GLN A 131 -9.65 -20.55 20.56
C GLN A 131 -9.72 -19.04 20.69
N GLY A 132 -10.91 -18.51 20.90
CA GLY A 132 -11.14 -17.08 21.11
C GLY A 132 -12.33 -16.55 20.31
N THR A 133 -12.73 -15.32 20.60
CA THR A 133 -13.86 -14.63 19.93
C THR A 133 -13.46 -13.32 19.27
N LYS A 134 -12.45 -12.63 19.80
CA LYS A 134 -11.88 -11.39 19.23
C LYS A 134 -10.40 -11.58 18.91
N ILE A 135 -9.68 -12.24 19.81
CA ILE A 135 -8.30 -12.66 19.62
C ILE A 135 -8.33 -14.17 19.60
N TYR A 136 -7.88 -14.76 18.52
CA TYR A 136 -7.74 -16.20 18.34
C TYR A 136 -6.34 -16.61 18.75
N SER A 137 -6.22 -17.67 19.54
CA SER A 137 -4.93 -18.16 20.03
C SER A 137 -4.82 -19.69 19.94
N ILE A 138 -3.60 -20.17 19.87
CA ILE A 138 -3.23 -21.57 19.93
C ILE A 138 -2.18 -21.78 21.02
N ASN A 139 -2.10 -23.00 21.52
CA ASN A 139 -1.06 -23.43 22.44
C ASN A 139 -0.33 -24.67 21.90
N CYS A 140 0.84 -24.98 22.44
CA CYS A 140 1.66 -26.08 21.97
C CYS A 140 0.92 -27.43 22.04
N LYS A 141 0.02 -27.65 23.02
CA LYS A 141 -0.74 -28.88 23.17
C LYS A 141 -1.72 -29.07 22.00
N ASN A 142 -2.53 -28.05 21.70
CA ASN A 142 -3.48 -28.13 20.59
C ASN A 142 -2.75 -28.14 19.24
N PHE A 143 -1.63 -27.43 19.16
CA PHE A 143 -0.80 -27.39 17.95
C PHE A 143 -0.25 -28.77 17.57
N SER A 144 0.05 -29.64 18.58
CA SER A 144 0.54 -31.00 18.35
C SER A 144 -0.49 -31.95 17.71
N GLU A 145 -1.76 -31.54 17.59
CA GLU A 145 -2.82 -32.28 16.89
C GLU A 145 -2.83 -32.04 15.38
N CYS A 146 -2.01 -31.09 14.89
CA CYS A 146 -1.93 -30.75 13.46
C CYS A 146 -0.91 -31.65 12.73
N TYR A 147 -1.21 -31.91 11.47
CA TYR A 147 -0.39 -32.73 10.59
C TYR A 147 0.16 -31.94 9.42
N VAL A 148 1.38 -32.28 9.04
CA VAL A 148 2.03 -31.74 7.83
C VAL A 148 2.66 -32.89 7.06
N GLY A 149 2.50 -32.86 5.74
CA GLY A 149 3.13 -33.84 4.86
C GLY A 149 4.65 -33.62 4.76
N ILE A 150 5.43 -34.68 4.84
CA ILE A 150 6.89 -34.65 4.72
C ILE A 150 7.30 -35.58 3.58
N PRO A 151 7.49 -35.06 2.35
CA PRO A 151 7.98 -35.87 1.23
C PRO A 151 9.47 -36.18 1.35
N SER A 152 10.04 -36.81 0.36
CA SER A 152 11.49 -37.05 0.32
C SER A 152 12.28 -35.74 0.39
N LYS A 153 13.50 -35.79 0.95
CA LYS A 153 14.35 -34.58 1.05
C LYS A 153 14.63 -33.94 -0.31
N GLU A 154 14.72 -34.74 -1.36
CA GLU A 154 14.88 -34.25 -2.72
C GLU A 154 13.66 -33.45 -3.20
N GLU A 155 12.45 -33.94 -2.94
CA GLU A 155 11.22 -33.25 -3.24
C GLU A 155 11.04 -32.00 -2.40
N GLN A 156 11.31 -32.07 -1.08
CA GLN A 156 11.35 -30.88 -0.21
C GLN A 156 12.25 -29.78 -0.79
N SER A 157 13.46 -30.16 -1.28
CA SER A 157 14.42 -29.21 -1.88
C SER A 157 13.85 -28.54 -3.13
N LYS A 158 13.18 -29.30 -4.00
CA LYS A 158 12.56 -28.77 -5.21
C LYS A 158 11.41 -27.79 -4.87
N ILE A 159 10.55 -28.16 -3.92
CA ILE A 159 9.43 -27.33 -3.44
C ILE A 159 9.95 -26.03 -2.80
N ALA A 160 10.86 -26.15 -1.84
CA ALA A 160 11.44 -25.01 -1.15
C ALA A 160 12.14 -24.05 -2.10
N THR A 161 12.93 -24.57 -3.04
CA THR A 161 13.62 -23.75 -4.03
C THR A 161 12.65 -23.02 -4.95
N LEU A 162 11.61 -23.69 -5.46
CA LEU A 162 10.61 -23.08 -6.32
C LEU A 162 9.87 -21.93 -5.61
N LEU A 163 9.39 -22.17 -4.40
CA LEU A 163 8.63 -21.17 -3.65
C LEU A 163 9.53 -19.99 -3.24
N ARG A 164 10.78 -20.24 -2.85
CA ARG A 164 11.76 -19.20 -2.54
C ARG A 164 12.06 -18.31 -3.75
N LEU A 165 12.23 -18.90 -4.94
CA LEU A 165 12.42 -18.12 -6.17
C LEU A 165 11.20 -17.24 -6.50
N ILE A 166 10.00 -17.71 -6.22
CA ILE A 166 8.77 -16.89 -6.37
C ILE A 166 8.77 -15.74 -5.36
N ASP A 167 9.12 -16.00 -4.10
CA ASP A 167 9.21 -14.95 -3.07
C ASP A 167 10.26 -13.89 -3.41
N GLU A 168 11.41 -14.30 -3.93
CA GLU A 168 12.44 -13.37 -4.41
C GLU A 168 11.91 -12.50 -5.56
N ARG A 169 11.16 -13.09 -6.51
CA ARG A 169 10.52 -12.31 -7.58
C ARG A 169 9.49 -11.32 -7.04
N ILE A 170 8.63 -11.74 -6.11
CA ILE A 170 7.65 -10.87 -5.46
C ILE A 170 8.36 -9.69 -4.76
N ALA A 171 9.43 -9.95 -4.02
CA ALA A 171 10.18 -8.92 -3.32
C ALA A 171 10.85 -7.92 -4.29
N VAL A 172 11.47 -8.41 -5.36
CA VAL A 172 12.07 -7.55 -6.41
C VAL A 172 10.99 -6.71 -7.10
N GLN A 173 9.85 -7.33 -7.43
CA GLN A 173 8.73 -6.66 -8.07
C GLN A 173 8.15 -5.53 -7.20
N SER A 174 7.95 -5.79 -5.91
CA SER A 174 7.49 -4.79 -4.94
C SER A 174 8.43 -3.58 -4.85
N ARG A 175 9.75 -3.83 -4.85
CA ARG A 175 10.76 -2.77 -4.86
C ARG A 175 10.70 -1.95 -6.14
N LEU A 176 10.62 -2.61 -7.30
CA LEU A 176 10.51 -1.93 -8.60
C LEU A 176 9.29 -1.00 -8.67
N ILE A 177 8.12 -1.47 -8.20
CA ILE A 177 6.91 -0.65 -8.10
C ILE A 177 7.15 0.57 -7.20
N GLY A 178 7.77 0.37 -6.03
CA GLY A 178 8.13 1.46 -5.12
C GLY A 178 9.06 2.50 -5.76
N ASP A 179 10.04 2.07 -6.53
CA ASP A 179 10.99 2.95 -7.19
C ASP A 179 10.36 3.70 -8.38
N LEU A 180 9.48 3.05 -9.15
CA LEU A 180 8.69 3.70 -10.21
C LEU A 180 7.77 4.77 -9.65
N LYS A 181 7.09 4.52 -8.52
CA LYS A 181 6.26 5.52 -7.83
C LYS A 181 7.06 6.73 -7.40
N LYS A 182 8.22 6.52 -6.77
CA LYS A 182 9.13 7.62 -6.37
C LYS A 182 9.62 8.42 -7.56
N LEU A 183 10.03 7.74 -8.64
CA LEU A 183 10.48 8.38 -9.87
C LEU A 183 9.36 9.24 -10.49
N ARG A 184 8.14 8.69 -10.61
CA ARG A 184 6.98 9.44 -11.12
C ARG A 184 6.68 10.68 -10.29
N CYS A 185 6.64 10.55 -8.97
CA CYS A 185 6.44 11.69 -8.07
C CYS A 185 7.56 12.75 -8.21
N ALA A 186 8.82 12.33 -8.29
CA ALA A 186 9.94 13.24 -8.46
C ALA A 186 9.88 13.99 -9.80
N ILE A 187 9.50 13.31 -10.89
CA ILE A 187 9.32 13.96 -12.20
C ILE A 187 8.18 14.98 -12.13
N ILE A 188 7.02 14.59 -11.58
CA ILE A 188 5.85 15.47 -11.41
C ILE A 188 6.25 16.73 -10.63
N GLU A 189 6.92 16.59 -9.48
CA GLU A 189 7.30 17.77 -8.68
C GLU A 189 8.34 18.68 -9.34
N ASN A 190 9.13 18.19 -10.28
CA ASN A 190 10.18 19.00 -10.92
C ASN A 190 9.81 19.51 -12.32
N VAL A 191 8.88 18.85 -13.04
CA VAL A 191 8.46 19.30 -14.36
C VAL A 191 7.42 20.41 -14.29
N PHE A 192 6.56 20.41 -13.28
CA PHE A 192 5.57 21.48 -13.10
C PHE A 192 6.15 22.67 -12.33
N CYS A 193 5.57 23.85 -12.56
CA CYS A 193 6.02 25.10 -11.99
C CYS A 193 4.94 25.74 -11.09
N SER A 194 5.37 26.28 -9.95
CA SER A 194 4.50 27.07 -9.09
C SER A 194 4.25 28.46 -9.71
N PRO A 195 3.10 29.12 -9.50
CA PRO A 195 2.79 30.45 -10.03
C PRO A 195 3.86 31.52 -9.73
N ASN A 196 4.59 31.36 -8.64
CA ASN A 196 5.60 32.33 -8.19
C ASN A 196 7.00 32.11 -8.77
N HIS A 197 7.21 31.03 -9.55
CA HIS A 197 8.49 30.75 -10.20
C HIS A 197 8.40 30.92 -11.71
N ASN A 198 9.47 31.35 -12.33
CA ASN A 198 9.51 31.62 -13.78
C ASN A 198 9.80 30.37 -14.60
N GLU A 199 10.40 29.33 -13.99
CA GLU A 199 10.85 28.12 -14.67
C GLU A 199 10.56 26.90 -13.82
N SER A 200 10.34 25.76 -14.47
CA SER A 200 10.33 24.46 -13.83
C SER A 200 11.77 23.95 -13.65
N ALA A 201 12.00 23.15 -12.61
CA ALA A 201 13.33 22.60 -12.32
C ALA A 201 13.79 21.57 -13.38
N LEU A 202 12.84 20.94 -14.07
CA LEU A 202 13.09 19.98 -15.15
C LEU A 202 12.38 20.41 -16.41
N ARG A 203 13.12 20.55 -17.52
CA ARG A 203 12.58 20.80 -18.86
C ARG A 203 13.19 19.87 -19.91
N PHE A 204 12.44 19.59 -20.95
CA PHE A 204 12.95 18.81 -22.07
C PHE A 204 13.97 19.64 -22.88
N LYS A 205 15.07 18.99 -23.27
CA LYS A 205 16.13 19.62 -24.07
C LYS A 205 15.54 20.18 -25.37
N GLY A 206 15.81 21.44 -25.63
CA GLY A 206 15.33 22.15 -26.83
C GLY A 206 13.99 22.88 -26.67
N ASN A 207 13.33 22.76 -25.53
CA ASN A 207 12.12 23.53 -25.21
C ASN A 207 12.53 24.77 -24.40
N THR A 208 12.50 25.95 -25.05
CA THR A 208 12.88 27.22 -24.44
C THR A 208 11.71 28.20 -24.35
N ASP A 209 10.51 27.77 -24.75
CA ASP A 209 9.33 28.64 -24.73
C ASP A 209 9.03 29.05 -23.27
N PRO A 210 8.73 30.33 -23.00
CA PRO A 210 8.40 30.79 -21.67
C PRO A 210 7.11 30.14 -21.17
N LEU A 211 7.04 29.88 -19.87
CA LEU A 211 5.80 29.39 -19.24
C LEU A 211 4.78 30.55 -19.21
N SER A 212 3.55 30.24 -19.60
CA SER A 212 2.44 31.19 -19.58
C SER A 212 1.65 31.11 -18.30
N THR A 213 1.17 32.24 -17.79
CA THR A 213 0.34 32.31 -16.59
C THR A 213 -1.12 32.44 -17.00
N TYR A 214 -1.96 31.53 -16.44
CA TYR A 214 -3.39 31.50 -16.67
C TYR A 214 -4.11 31.61 -15.32
N ARG A 215 -5.31 32.20 -15.34
CA ARG A 215 -6.29 31.95 -14.28
C ARG A 215 -7.02 30.66 -14.60
N MET A 216 -7.55 30.00 -13.57
CA MET A 216 -8.31 28.78 -13.80
C MET A 216 -9.54 29.00 -14.68
N GLU A 217 -10.17 30.17 -14.61
CA GLU A 217 -11.30 30.55 -15.47
C GLU A 217 -10.93 30.68 -16.95
N ASP A 218 -9.65 30.90 -17.30
CA ASP A 218 -9.17 31.02 -18.68
C ASP A 218 -9.17 29.69 -19.43
N PHE A 219 -9.11 28.55 -18.70
CA PHE A 219 -9.04 27.22 -19.30
C PHE A 219 -10.05 26.21 -18.72
N CYS A 220 -10.86 26.61 -17.74
CA CYS A 220 -11.87 25.76 -17.12
C CYS A 220 -13.22 26.45 -17.04
N SER A 221 -14.30 25.69 -17.13
CA SER A 221 -15.64 26.17 -16.84
C SER A 221 -16.31 25.31 -15.79
N ARG A 222 -17.02 25.96 -14.87
CA ARG A 222 -17.75 25.29 -13.79
C ARG A 222 -18.86 24.40 -14.33
N ILE A 223 -18.99 23.20 -13.76
CA ILE A 223 -20.14 22.31 -13.97
C ILE A 223 -21.15 22.53 -12.87
N THR A 224 -22.37 22.90 -13.28
CA THR A 224 -23.54 23.05 -12.41
C THR A 224 -24.68 22.12 -12.84
N ARG A 225 -24.43 21.23 -13.81
CA ARG A 225 -25.38 20.25 -14.33
C ARG A 225 -25.85 19.36 -13.19
N LYS A 226 -27.17 19.30 -12.98
CA LYS A 226 -27.82 18.50 -11.95
C LYS A 226 -28.23 17.15 -12.49
N ASN A 227 -28.26 16.16 -11.62
CA ASN A 227 -28.78 14.83 -11.89
C ASN A 227 -30.33 14.84 -11.90
N LYS A 228 -30.92 15.57 -12.86
CA LYS A 228 -32.37 15.65 -12.98
C LYS A 228 -32.99 14.26 -13.11
N ASP A 229 -34.14 14.08 -12.46
CA ASP A 229 -34.91 12.84 -12.51
C ASP A 229 -34.12 11.59 -12.04
N ASN A 230 -33.06 11.76 -11.26
CA ASN A 230 -32.18 10.69 -10.78
C ASN A 230 -31.65 9.80 -11.92
N GLN A 231 -31.26 10.38 -13.07
CA GLN A 231 -30.81 9.64 -14.26
C GLN A 231 -29.60 8.77 -13.99
N CYS A 232 -28.69 9.21 -13.09
CA CYS A 232 -27.51 8.46 -12.67
C CYS A 232 -27.59 8.12 -11.19
N SER A 233 -27.43 6.85 -10.87
CA SER A 233 -27.40 6.32 -9.50
C SER A 233 -26.00 6.11 -8.94
N LEU A 234 -24.95 6.23 -9.77
CA LEU A 234 -23.57 6.01 -9.35
C LEU A 234 -23.05 7.22 -8.58
N VAL A 235 -23.01 7.11 -7.25
CA VAL A 235 -22.46 8.15 -6.39
C VAL A 235 -20.94 7.99 -6.30
N LEU A 236 -20.22 9.05 -6.63
CA LEU A 236 -18.77 9.09 -6.61
C LEU A 236 -18.24 9.82 -5.36
N THR A 237 -17.03 9.44 -4.98
CA THR A 237 -16.20 10.18 -4.01
C THR A 237 -14.77 10.29 -4.54
N ILE A 238 -14.03 11.32 -4.10
CA ILE A 238 -12.59 11.39 -4.35
C ILE A 238 -11.86 10.63 -3.25
N ALA A 239 -11.30 9.48 -3.63
CA ALA A 239 -10.25 8.82 -2.87
C ALA A 239 -8.91 9.35 -3.43
N ALA A 240 -8.18 10.13 -2.64
CA ALA A 240 -7.05 10.92 -3.14
C ALA A 240 -5.98 10.09 -3.89
N GLN A 241 -5.80 8.82 -3.47
CA GLN A 241 -4.87 7.86 -4.11
C GLN A 241 -5.49 7.10 -5.29
N TYR A 242 -6.82 6.93 -5.34
CA TYR A 242 -7.51 6.06 -6.30
C TYR A 242 -8.35 6.81 -7.34
N GLY A 243 -8.40 8.15 -7.21
CA GLY A 243 -9.21 8.98 -8.10
C GLY A 243 -10.67 9.09 -7.70
N LEU A 244 -11.55 9.30 -8.68
CA LEU A 244 -12.99 9.24 -8.51
C LEU A 244 -13.45 7.78 -8.53
N VAL A 245 -13.97 7.33 -7.39
CA VAL A 245 -14.40 5.94 -7.16
C VAL A 245 -15.85 5.88 -6.69
N ASP A 246 -16.49 4.74 -6.88
CA ASP A 246 -17.80 4.45 -6.33
C ASP A 246 -17.77 4.54 -4.80
N GLN A 247 -18.62 5.41 -4.26
CA GLN A 247 -18.65 5.73 -2.83
C GLN A 247 -19.10 4.52 -1.99
N GLU A 248 -20.08 3.76 -2.46
CA GLU A 248 -20.62 2.63 -1.71
C GLU A 248 -19.58 1.50 -1.61
N SER A 249 -18.96 1.15 -2.72
CA SER A 249 -17.88 0.15 -2.77
C SER A 249 -16.67 0.58 -1.92
N PHE A 250 -16.35 1.88 -1.89
CA PHE A 250 -15.18 2.38 -1.18
C PHE A 250 -15.37 2.39 0.36
N PHE A 251 -16.55 2.78 0.84
CA PHE A 251 -16.83 2.86 2.28
C PHE A 251 -17.52 1.63 2.86
N ASN A 252 -17.87 0.65 2.01
CA ASN A 252 -18.65 -0.54 2.39
C ASN A 252 -19.99 -0.19 3.08
N LYS A 253 -20.55 0.96 2.75
CA LYS A 253 -21.84 1.47 3.27
C LYS A 253 -22.42 2.55 2.37
N THR A 254 -23.73 2.65 2.33
CA THR A 254 -24.44 3.74 1.67
C THR A 254 -24.32 5.02 2.54
N VAL A 255 -23.68 6.06 2.01
CA VAL A 255 -23.48 7.37 2.68
C VAL A 255 -24.35 8.44 2.05
N ALA A 256 -24.68 8.31 0.77
CA ALA A 256 -25.49 9.28 0.02
C ALA A 256 -26.96 9.22 0.43
N SER A 257 -27.67 10.34 0.22
CA SER A 257 -29.13 10.38 0.38
C SER A 257 -29.80 9.57 -0.75
N GLU A 258 -31.03 9.10 -0.51
CA GLU A 258 -31.83 8.41 -1.54
C GLU A 258 -32.17 9.33 -2.73
N ASN A 259 -32.31 10.63 -2.50
CA ASN A 259 -32.58 11.61 -3.55
C ASN A 259 -31.25 12.25 -4.03
N LEU A 260 -30.85 11.87 -5.21
CA LEU A 260 -29.62 12.35 -5.88
C LEU A 260 -29.88 13.49 -6.89
N ALA A 261 -31.12 13.94 -7.07
CA ALA A 261 -31.46 14.97 -8.06
C ALA A 261 -30.74 16.30 -7.85
N GLY A 262 -30.38 16.62 -6.59
CA GLY A 262 -29.60 17.80 -6.22
C GLY A 262 -28.10 17.69 -6.46
N TYR A 263 -27.56 16.50 -6.75
CA TYR A 263 -26.13 16.27 -6.95
C TYR A 263 -25.67 16.79 -8.32
N TYR A 264 -24.38 17.05 -8.47
CA TYR A 264 -23.79 17.37 -9.77
C TYR A 264 -23.57 16.10 -10.56
N LEU A 265 -24.04 16.08 -11.82
CA LEU A 265 -23.75 15.03 -12.79
C LEU A 265 -22.46 15.40 -13.53
N ILE A 266 -21.47 14.54 -13.49
CA ILE A 266 -20.21 14.67 -14.24
C ILE A 266 -20.01 13.52 -15.22
N HIS A 267 -19.33 13.79 -16.31
CA HIS A 267 -18.99 12.83 -17.34
C HIS A 267 -17.51 12.52 -17.37
N LYS A 268 -17.15 11.42 -18.01
CA LYS A 268 -15.75 11.03 -18.22
C LYS A 268 -14.94 12.16 -18.85
N GLY A 269 -13.75 12.42 -18.30
CA GLY A 269 -12.86 13.52 -18.68
C GLY A 269 -13.08 14.81 -17.87
N GLU A 270 -14.22 14.95 -17.21
CA GLU A 270 -14.48 16.10 -16.33
C GLU A 270 -13.81 15.95 -14.96
N PHE A 271 -13.51 17.06 -14.30
CA PHE A 271 -12.74 17.13 -13.07
C PHE A 271 -13.62 17.49 -11.86
N ALA A 272 -13.18 17.06 -10.69
CA ALA A 272 -13.77 17.49 -9.42
C ALA A 272 -12.67 17.80 -8.40
N TYR A 273 -12.86 18.87 -7.63
CA TYR A 273 -12.04 19.27 -6.50
C TYR A 273 -12.77 18.98 -5.20
N ASN A 274 -12.15 18.20 -4.33
CA ASN A 274 -12.58 17.99 -2.95
C ASN A 274 -11.85 18.97 -2.04
N ARG A 275 -12.58 19.87 -1.39
CA ARG A 275 -12.04 20.86 -0.45
C ARG A 275 -11.73 20.29 0.94
N SER A 276 -12.00 19.00 1.18
CA SER A 276 -11.68 18.36 2.46
C SER A 276 -10.19 18.02 2.51
N TYR A 277 -9.52 18.41 3.57
CA TYR A 277 -8.16 17.97 3.81
C TYR A 277 -8.14 16.56 4.42
N SER A 278 -7.09 15.81 4.11
CA SER A 278 -6.81 14.49 4.68
C SER A 278 -5.30 14.30 4.82
N ALA A 279 -4.88 13.27 5.53
CA ALA A 279 -3.44 12.99 5.72
C ALA A 279 -2.70 12.92 4.36
N GLY A 280 -1.71 13.81 4.18
CA GLY A 280 -0.95 13.96 2.94
C GLY A 280 -1.63 14.77 1.83
N TYR A 281 -2.83 15.34 2.08
CA TYR A 281 -3.59 16.18 1.14
C TYR A 281 -4.14 17.41 1.87
N ASP A 282 -3.25 18.24 2.37
CA ASP A 282 -3.58 19.42 3.18
C ASP A 282 -4.42 20.47 2.44
N TRP A 283 -4.35 20.50 1.12
CA TRP A 283 -5.08 21.39 0.23
C TRP A 283 -6.24 20.70 -0.51
N GLY A 284 -6.65 19.51 -0.03
CA GLY A 284 -7.64 18.69 -0.70
C GLY A 284 -7.07 18.00 -1.94
N ALA A 285 -7.94 17.50 -2.82
CA ALA A 285 -7.53 16.76 -4.00
C ALA A 285 -8.39 17.11 -5.22
N VAL A 286 -7.76 17.24 -6.37
CA VAL A 286 -8.42 17.37 -7.66
C VAL A 286 -8.24 16.07 -8.44
N LYS A 287 -9.33 15.51 -8.97
CA LYS A 287 -9.27 14.28 -9.78
C LYS A 287 -10.20 14.37 -10.99
N ARG A 288 -9.77 13.73 -12.07
CA ARG A 288 -10.54 13.55 -13.32
C ARG A 288 -11.34 12.27 -13.25
N LEU A 289 -12.56 12.27 -13.79
CA LEU A 289 -13.36 11.05 -13.93
C LEU A 289 -12.83 10.21 -15.10
N GLU A 290 -12.24 9.06 -14.79
CA GLU A 290 -11.61 8.17 -15.77
C GLU A 290 -12.29 6.81 -15.90
N LYS A 291 -12.72 6.24 -14.75
CA LYS A 291 -13.18 4.84 -14.67
C LYS A 291 -14.61 4.62 -15.17
N TYR A 292 -15.47 5.63 -15.06
CA TYR A 292 -16.90 5.52 -15.35
C TYR A 292 -17.27 6.49 -16.45
N PRO A 293 -18.28 6.19 -17.28
CA PRO A 293 -18.77 7.11 -18.30
C PRO A 293 -19.38 8.37 -17.70
N GLU A 294 -20.08 8.23 -16.55
CA GLU A 294 -20.68 9.33 -15.79
C GLU A 294 -20.83 8.92 -14.32
N GLY A 295 -21.13 9.90 -13.48
CA GLY A 295 -21.43 9.69 -12.07
C GLY A 295 -21.87 10.98 -11.38
N VAL A 296 -22.36 10.88 -10.16
CA VAL A 296 -22.87 12.03 -9.41
C VAL A 296 -21.99 12.35 -8.20
N LEU A 297 -21.82 13.65 -7.93
CA LEU A 297 -21.05 14.18 -6.81
C LEU A 297 -21.89 15.16 -5.98
N SER A 298 -21.69 15.13 -4.67
CA SER A 298 -22.27 16.10 -3.74
C SER A 298 -21.89 17.53 -4.16
N THR A 299 -22.76 18.50 -3.86
CA THR A 299 -22.52 19.93 -4.11
C THR A 299 -21.37 20.53 -3.29
N LEU A 300 -20.79 19.77 -2.37
CA LEU A 300 -19.57 20.14 -1.66
C LEU A 300 -18.34 20.16 -2.57
N TYR A 301 -18.37 19.40 -3.66
CA TYR A 301 -17.29 19.38 -4.65
C TYR A 301 -17.41 20.58 -5.61
N ILE A 302 -16.26 21.06 -6.08
CA ILE A 302 -16.23 22.00 -7.22
C ILE A 302 -15.95 21.16 -8.47
N CYS A 303 -16.98 21.00 -9.31
CA CYS A 303 -16.87 20.27 -10.55
C CYS A 303 -16.61 21.21 -11.72
N PHE A 304 -15.71 20.83 -12.65
CA PHE A 304 -15.36 21.64 -13.79
C PHE A 304 -14.97 20.80 -15.00
N LYS A 305 -15.13 21.39 -16.18
CA LYS A 305 -14.61 20.88 -17.45
C LYS A 305 -13.53 21.82 -17.98
N ILE A 306 -12.62 21.29 -18.76
CA ILE A 306 -11.53 22.05 -19.36
C ILE A 306 -11.83 22.44 -20.80
N ASP A 307 -11.13 23.45 -21.27
CA ASP A 307 -10.98 23.76 -22.69
C ASP A 307 -9.71 23.08 -23.20
N GLU A 308 -9.83 22.00 -23.93
CA GLU A 308 -8.71 21.21 -24.44
C GLU A 308 -7.87 21.97 -25.51
N SER A 309 -8.36 23.12 -26.00
CA SER A 309 -7.56 24.00 -26.85
C SER A 309 -6.55 24.83 -26.04
N ALA A 310 -6.82 25.06 -24.77
CA ALA A 310 -5.99 25.85 -23.86
C ALA A 310 -5.03 24.99 -23.02
N VAL A 311 -5.49 23.81 -22.57
CA VAL A 311 -4.71 22.90 -21.73
C VAL A 311 -4.98 21.44 -22.08
N ASP A 312 -3.93 20.62 -22.15
CA ASP A 312 -4.03 19.18 -22.35
C ASP A 312 -4.61 18.50 -21.08
N SER A 313 -5.59 17.61 -21.25
CA SER A 313 -6.32 16.98 -20.16
C SER A 313 -5.45 16.07 -19.28
N ASP A 314 -4.54 15.30 -19.89
CA ASP A 314 -3.62 14.41 -19.16
C ASP A 314 -2.56 15.24 -18.43
N TYR A 315 -2.01 16.27 -19.09
CA TYR A 315 -1.10 17.21 -18.46
C TYR A 315 -1.71 17.85 -17.22
N LEU A 316 -2.96 18.30 -17.29
CA LEU A 316 -3.64 18.94 -16.17
C LEU A 316 -3.92 17.93 -15.04
N ALA A 317 -4.28 16.69 -15.36
CA ALA A 317 -4.46 15.64 -14.37
C ALA A 317 -3.16 15.42 -13.55
N TYR A 318 -2.00 15.34 -14.21
CA TYR A 318 -0.70 15.24 -13.54
C TYR A 318 -0.28 16.50 -12.80
N TYR A 319 -0.60 17.70 -13.36
CA TYR A 319 -0.36 18.96 -12.65
C TYR A 319 -1.03 18.98 -11.28
N PHE A 320 -2.26 18.51 -11.17
CA PHE A 320 -3.00 18.42 -9.90
C PHE A 320 -2.50 17.29 -8.97
N GLU A 321 -1.64 16.40 -9.44
CA GLU A 321 -0.91 15.46 -8.58
C GLU A 321 0.33 16.11 -7.93
N SER A 322 0.83 17.23 -8.46
CA SER A 322 1.95 18.00 -7.90
C SER A 322 1.50 18.88 -6.73
N THR A 323 2.47 19.43 -6.01
CA THR A 323 2.23 20.45 -4.98
C THR A 323 2.17 21.89 -5.56
N LYS A 324 2.41 22.07 -6.87
CA LYS A 324 2.62 23.39 -7.49
C LYS A 324 1.39 24.28 -7.50
N TRP A 325 0.19 23.72 -7.52
CA TRP A 325 -1.07 24.46 -7.45
C TRP A 325 -1.48 24.86 -6.02
N HIS A 326 -0.86 24.30 -4.99
CA HIS A 326 -1.18 24.57 -3.59
C HIS A 326 -0.95 26.03 -3.22
N LYS A 327 0.07 26.69 -3.81
CA LYS A 327 0.35 28.10 -3.54
C LYS A 327 -0.81 29.00 -3.94
N GLY A 328 -1.43 28.76 -5.10
CA GLY A 328 -2.60 29.49 -5.54
C GLY A 328 -3.78 29.38 -4.56
N LEU A 329 -3.96 28.21 -3.95
CA LEU A 329 -4.99 28.01 -2.91
C LEU A 329 -4.60 28.66 -1.58
N SER A 330 -3.34 28.58 -1.16
CA SER A 330 -2.88 29.17 0.09
C SER A 330 -3.05 30.69 0.11
N ASP A 331 -2.95 31.33 -1.04
CA ASP A 331 -3.08 32.78 -1.19
C ASP A 331 -4.53 33.27 -1.06
N ILE A 332 -5.52 32.39 -1.30
CA ILE A 332 -6.96 32.69 -1.24
C ILE A 332 -7.68 32.08 -0.03
N ALA A 333 -7.08 31.08 0.60
CA ALA A 333 -7.65 30.45 1.78
C ALA A 333 -7.54 31.39 2.97
N GLY A 334 -8.67 31.95 3.44
CA GLY A 334 -8.71 32.86 4.57
C GLY A 334 -8.24 32.22 5.87
N GLU A 335 -7.69 33.03 6.78
CA GLU A 335 -7.40 32.61 8.16
C GLU A 335 -8.67 32.11 8.85
N GLY A 336 -8.59 30.99 9.55
CA GLY A 336 -9.76 30.33 10.22
C GLY A 336 -10.41 29.20 9.42
N ALA A 337 -9.83 28.77 8.31
CA ALA A 337 -10.37 27.84 7.32
C ALA A 337 -10.46 26.37 7.74
N ARG A 338 -10.30 26.00 9.01
CA ARG A 338 -10.19 24.59 9.42
C ARG A 338 -11.30 24.11 10.37
N ASN A 339 -12.48 24.71 10.29
CA ASN A 339 -13.63 24.15 10.99
C ASN A 339 -14.17 22.93 10.22
N HIS A 340 -14.21 21.78 10.89
CA HIS A 340 -14.76 20.52 10.37
C HIS A 340 -14.04 19.89 9.15
N GLY A 341 -12.77 20.16 8.93
CA GLY A 341 -12.01 19.48 7.86
C GLY A 341 -12.24 20.01 6.45
N LEU A 342 -12.97 21.13 6.27
CA LEU A 342 -13.18 21.78 4.98
C LEU A 342 -12.34 23.05 4.85
N LEU A 343 -11.71 23.23 3.70
CA LEU A 343 -11.05 24.47 3.33
C LEU A 343 -12.10 25.53 2.96
N ASN A 344 -11.96 26.75 3.51
CA ASN A 344 -12.84 27.87 3.20
C ASN A 344 -12.39 28.54 1.89
N VAL A 345 -12.61 27.86 0.78
CA VAL A 345 -12.32 28.34 -0.57
C VAL A 345 -13.63 28.56 -1.30
N SER A 346 -13.94 29.81 -1.66
CA SER A 346 -15.11 30.09 -2.48
C SER A 346 -14.93 29.56 -3.90
N VAL A 347 -16.03 29.29 -4.59
CA VAL A 347 -15.94 28.85 -6.00
C VAL A 347 -15.30 29.92 -6.87
N ASN A 348 -15.65 31.20 -6.66
CA ASN A 348 -15.09 32.29 -7.45
C ASN A 348 -13.60 32.46 -7.23
N ASP A 349 -13.14 32.39 -5.96
CA ASP A 349 -11.72 32.47 -5.65
C ASP A 349 -10.95 31.30 -6.26
N TYR A 350 -11.54 30.07 -6.21
CA TYR A 350 -10.92 28.90 -6.85
C TYR A 350 -10.70 29.09 -8.36
N PHE A 351 -11.69 29.66 -9.09
CA PHE A 351 -11.55 29.93 -10.51
C PHE A 351 -10.63 31.13 -10.82
N ASN A 352 -10.35 31.97 -9.85
CA ASN A 352 -9.38 33.07 -9.95
C ASN A 352 -7.93 32.65 -9.62
N THR A 353 -7.70 31.40 -9.14
CA THR A 353 -6.35 30.92 -8.86
C THR A 353 -5.47 30.99 -10.11
N ARG A 354 -4.19 31.33 -9.89
CA ARG A 354 -3.21 31.43 -10.98
C ARG A 354 -2.43 30.15 -11.12
N HIS A 355 -2.20 29.74 -12.36
CA HIS A 355 -1.46 28.54 -12.72
C HIS A 355 -0.43 28.85 -13.80
N ARG A 356 0.68 28.14 -13.82
CA ARG A 356 1.72 28.30 -14.83
C ARG A 356 1.87 27.04 -15.64
N PHE A 357 1.74 27.18 -16.97
CA PHE A 357 1.76 26.05 -17.88
C PHE A 357 2.79 26.23 -19.00
N HIS A 358 3.29 25.12 -19.46
CA HIS A 358 4.08 24.98 -20.67
C HIS A 358 3.25 25.28 -21.92
N CYS A 359 3.90 25.54 -23.06
CA CYS A 359 3.18 25.59 -24.33
C CYS A 359 2.52 24.22 -24.64
N MET A 360 1.46 24.23 -25.44
CA MET A 360 0.68 23.01 -25.74
C MET A 360 1.53 21.84 -26.26
N ARG A 361 2.56 22.13 -27.06
CA ARG A 361 3.49 21.12 -27.56
C ARG A 361 4.22 20.41 -26.40
N GLU A 362 4.73 21.17 -25.45
CA GLU A 362 5.46 20.65 -24.28
C GLU A 362 4.51 19.94 -23.30
N GLN A 363 3.27 20.46 -23.13
CA GLN A 363 2.25 19.78 -22.33
C GLN A 363 2.02 18.36 -22.82
N LYS A 364 1.83 18.16 -24.13
CA LYS A 364 1.62 16.83 -24.73
C LYS A 364 2.81 15.90 -24.55
N ILE A 365 4.05 16.41 -24.62
CA ILE A 365 5.27 15.63 -24.38
C ILE A 365 5.32 15.17 -22.91
N ILE A 366 5.07 16.08 -21.97
CA ILE A 366 5.04 15.79 -20.52
C ILE A 366 3.96 14.76 -20.23
N ALA A 367 2.74 14.97 -20.72
CA ALA A 367 1.62 14.06 -20.53
C ALA A 367 1.92 12.67 -21.08
N SER A 368 2.44 12.59 -22.32
CA SER A 368 2.81 11.31 -22.95
C SER A 368 3.86 10.55 -22.13
N MET A 369 4.91 11.24 -21.68
CA MET A 369 5.96 10.64 -20.85
C MET A 369 5.39 10.10 -19.53
N LEU A 370 4.58 10.90 -18.83
CA LEU A 370 3.97 10.48 -17.55
C LEU A 370 2.97 9.35 -17.74
N ASN A 371 2.21 9.32 -18.84
CA ASN A 371 1.35 8.21 -19.21
C ASN A 371 2.12 6.91 -19.39
N VAL A 372 3.27 6.94 -20.07
CA VAL A 372 4.14 5.75 -20.24
C VAL A 372 4.65 5.24 -18.90
N ILE A 373 5.07 6.13 -17.99
CA ILE A 373 5.54 5.74 -16.67
C ILE A 373 4.39 5.15 -15.84
N SER A 374 3.21 5.76 -15.88
CA SER A 374 2.02 5.27 -15.17
C SER A 374 1.54 3.93 -15.72
N GLN A 375 1.58 3.73 -17.03
CA GLN A 375 1.26 2.44 -17.64
C GLN A 375 2.26 1.37 -17.18
N LYS A 376 3.55 1.68 -17.19
CA LYS A 376 4.58 0.76 -16.70
C LYS A 376 4.37 0.40 -15.22
N GLU A 377 4.03 1.38 -14.38
CA GLU A 377 3.69 1.14 -12.96
C GLU A 377 2.51 0.15 -12.83
N ASN A 378 1.43 0.35 -13.60
CA ASN A 378 0.26 -0.52 -13.59
C ASN A 378 0.57 -1.94 -14.07
N ASP A 379 1.39 -2.08 -15.11
CA ASP A 379 1.81 -3.39 -15.64
C ASP A 379 2.62 -4.17 -14.58
N GLU A 380 3.51 -3.48 -13.85
CA GLU A 380 4.29 -4.09 -12.80
C GLU A 380 3.44 -4.47 -11.57
N ILE A 381 2.41 -3.69 -11.24
CA ILE A 381 1.43 -4.04 -10.21
C ILE A 381 0.65 -5.30 -10.62
N ALA A 382 0.17 -5.37 -11.86
CA ALA A 382 -0.53 -6.54 -12.36
C ALA A 382 0.36 -7.81 -12.34
N LEU A 383 1.64 -7.67 -12.66
CA LEU A 383 2.62 -8.75 -12.59
C LEU A 383 2.86 -9.20 -11.13
N TYR A 384 2.97 -8.26 -10.19
CA TYR A 384 3.08 -8.55 -8.76
C TYR A 384 1.87 -9.37 -8.26
N ASP A 385 0.66 -8.96 -8.60
CA ASP A 385 -0.57 -9.66 -8.24
C ASP A 385 -0.61 -11.09 -8.82
N ASN A 386 -0.12 -11.27 -10.05
CA ASN A 386 -0.03 -12.58 -10.67
C ASN A 386 0.97 -13.50 -9.94
N TYR A 387 2.12 -13.00 -9.52
CA TYR A 387 3.07 -13.80 -8.72
C TYR A 387 2.48 -14.17 -7.35
N GLN A 388 1.76 -13.26 -6.69
CA GLN A 388 1.06 -13.57 -5.45
C GLN A 388 0.01 -14.69 -5.64
N LYS A 389 -0.81 -14.59 -6.68
CA LYS A 389 -1.79 -15.64 -7.02
C LYS A 389 -1.12 -16.97 -7.34
N GLN A 390 0.00 -16.95 -8.07
CA GLN A 390 0.79 -18.15 -8.38
C GLN A 390 1.33 -18.80 -7.10
N LYS A 391 1.90 -18.02 -6.17
CA LYS A 391 2.37 -18.52 -4.87
C LYS A 391 1.22 -19.19 -4.11
N GLN A 392 0.08 -18.53 -3.99
CA GLN A 392 -1.09 -19.07 -3.30
C GLN A 392 -1.59 -20.38 -3.94
N TYR A 393 -1.62 -20.44 -5.27
CA TYR A 393 -1.99 -21.66 -5.98
C TYR A 393 -1.04 -22.81 -5.67
N LEU A 394 0.27 -22.57 -5.66
CA LEU A 394 1.30 -23.58 -5.36
C LEU A 394 1.21 -24.05 -3.89
N LEU A 395 1.08 -23.13 -2.93
CA LEU A 395 0.87 -23.47 -1.51
C LEU A 395 -0.39 -24.32 -1.29
N ARG A 396 -1.40 -24.17 -2.14
CA ARG A 396 -2.61 -25.00 -2.10
C ARG A 396 -2.41 -26.38 -2.72
N LYS A 397 -1.57 -26.50 -3.76
CA LYS A 397 -1.46 -27.73 -4.56
C LYS A 397 -0.29 -28.64 -4.19
N MET A 398 0.77 -28.07 -3.62
CA MET A 398 2.00 -28.82 -3.31
C MET A 398 1.98 -29.41 -1.89
N PHE A 399 1.11 -28.93 -1.02
CA PHE A 399 0.99 -29.42 0.35
C PHE A 399 -0.43 -30.01 0.55
N ILE A 400 -0.52 -31.32 0.39
CA ILE A 400 -1.78 -32.10 0.47
C ILE A 400 -1.95 -32.69 1.87
#